data_e0e8f34ba98fcc533d7060f24c3b0050
#
_entry.id   e0e8f34ba98fcc533d7060f24c3b0050
#
_cell.length_a   1.000
_cell.length_b   1.000
_cell.length_c   1.000
_cell.angle_alpha   90.00
_cell.angle_beta   90.00
_cell.angle_gamma   90.00
#
_symmetry.space_group_name_H-M   'P 1'
#
loop_
_entity.id
_entity.type
_entity.pdbx_description
1 polymer ?
#
loop_
_entity_poly.entity_id
_entity_poly.type
_entity_poly.pdbx_seq_one_letter_code
_entity_poly.pdbx_strand_id
1 'polypeptide(L)'
;MPDPLTVASGICAVGALLSSWQLGRRAVRAEAEIGRLQAELTAERHAASHDPLTGLPNRRAFYRLAAALLTDCAGRPLVAVVLDLNDFKQINDRYGHAAGDKVLISVAERLATFAGDNLVARLGGDEFAGLLASPTVDRRWIDHATGRLYDMVAAPIPLGPVTVRVTASVGLAPVHGTQLTEALDRADAAMYEAKAIGAARSRQALRDAPHLAEC
;
A
#
# COMPACT_ATOMS: atom_id res chain seq x y z
N MET A 1 33.13 -16.44 -70.73
CA MET A 1 33.65 -16.25 -69.36
C MET A 1 32.93 -15.06 -68.76
N PRO A 2 32.40 -15.09 -67.57
CA PRO A 2 31.77 -13.88 -66.97
C PRO A 2 32.84 -12.84 -66.72
N ASP A 3 32.47 -11.58 -67.01
CA ASP A 3 33.35 -10.42 -66.86
C ASP A 3 33.74 -10.23 -65.39
N PRO A 4 35.03 -10.07 -65.03
CA PRO A 4 35.47 -9.95 -63.65
C PRO A 4 34.79 -8.79 -62.89
N LEU A 5 34.37 -7.75 -63.59
CA LEU A 5 33.63 -6.62 -63.01
C LEU A 5 32.20 -7.04 -62.55
N THR A 6 31.52 -7.89 -63.29
CA THR A 6 30.18 -8.37 -62.91
C THR A 6 30.21 -9.32 -61.71
N VAL A 7 31.26 -10.14 -61.57
CA VAL A 7 31.50 -11.00 -60.43
C VAL A 7 31.81 -10.20 -59.18
N ALA A 8 32.65 -9.17 -59.28
CA ALA A 8 33.00 -8.28 -58.17
C ALA A 8 31.78 -7.49 -57.66
N SER A 9 30.95 -6.95 -58.55
CA SER A 9 29.72 -6.22 -58.16
C SER A 9 28.69 -7.14 -57.48
N GLY A 10 28.56 -8.39 -57.94
CA GLY A 10 27.69 -9.38 -57.28
C GLY A 10 28.14 -9.72 -55.85
N ILE A 11 29.43 -9.88 -55.62
CA ILE A 11 29.99 -10.17 -54.28
C ILE A 11 29.74 -8.95 -53.35
N CYS A 12 29.96 -7.73 -53.80
CA CYS A 12 29.68 -6.52 -53.04
C CYS A 12 28.18 -6.40 -52.67
N ALA A 13 27.28 -6.70 -53.59
CA ALA A 13 25.85 -6.66 -53.35
C ALA A 13 25.41 -7.70 -52.30
N VAL A 14 25.90 -8.92 -52.38
CA VAL A 14 25.62 -9.97 -51.38
C VAL A 14 26.19 -9.60 -50.04
N GLY A 15 27.39 -9.04 -49.97
CA GLY A 15 28.00 -8.55 -48.74
C GLY A 15 27.16 -7.44 -48.07
N ALA A 16 26.67 -6.50 -48.86
CA ALA A 16 25.79 -5.39 -48.39
C ALA A 16 24.45 -5.92 -47.84
N LEU A 17 23.83 -6.89 -48.54
CA LEU A 17 22.59 -7.51 -48.10
C LEU A 17 22.77 -8.29 -46.79
N LEU A 18 23.85 -9.07 -46.66
CA LEU A 18 24.18 -9.80 -45.44
C LEU A 18 24.43 -8.84 -44.27
N SER A 19 25.16 -7.74 -44.50
CA SER A 19 25.43 -6.72 -43.49
C SER A 19 24.15 -6.03 -43.06
N SER A 20 23.29 -5.64 -43.99
CA SER A 20 21.95 -5.04 -43.65
C SER A 20 21.08 -5.98 -42.87
N TRP A 21 21.04 -7.28 -43.24
CA TRP A 21 20.29 -8.29 -42.51
C TRP A 21 20.84 -8.49 -41.08
N GLN A 22 22.18 -8.56 -40.93
CA GLN A 22 22.79 -8.67 -39.61
C GLN A 22 22.53 -7.46 -38.76
N LEU A 23 22.59 -6.23 -39.30
CA LEU A 23 22.25 -5.00 -38.59
C LEU A 23 20.77 -4.99 -38.17
N GLY A 24 19.86 -5.37 -39.06
CA GLY A 24 18.45 -5.50 -38.74
C GLY A 24 18.19 -6.49 -37.59
N ARG A 25 18.85 -7.67 -37.65
CA ARG A 25 18.71 -8.63 -36.53
C ARG A 25 19.31 -8.13 -35.21
N ARG A 26 20.42 -7.37 -35.27
CA ARG A 26 20.99 -6.74 -34.06
C ARG A 26 20.06 -5.68 -33.49
N ALA A 27 19.45 -4.83 -34.34
CA ALA A 27 18.49 -3.83 -33.93
C ALA A 27 17.27 -4.46 -33.22
N VAL A 28 16.65 -5.49 -33.82
CA VAL A 28 15.52 -6.19 -33.22
C VAL A 28 15.88 -6.83 -31.86
N ARG A 29 17.09 -7.41 -31.77
CA ARG A 29 17.56 -7.99 -30.48
C ARG A 29 17.80 -6.91 -29.43
N ALA A 30 18.40 -5.78 -29.81
CA ALA A 30 18.62 -4.66 -28.91
C ALA A 30 17.31 -4.06 -28.41
N GLU A 31 16.31 -3.89 -29.28
CA GLU A 31 14.98 -3.43 -28.89
C GLU A 31 14.29 -4.38 -27.90
N ALA A 32 14.36 -5.70 -28.15
CA ALA A 32 13.82 -6.70 -27.25
C ALA A 32 14.52 -6.69 -25.88
N GLU A 33 15.85 -6.52 -25.85
CA GLU A 33 16.62 -6.42 -24.61
C GLU A 33 16.31 -5.14 -23.84
N ILE A 34 16.18 -4.00 -24.51
CA ILE A 34 15.73 -2.74 -23.90
C ILE A 34 14.35 -2.92 -23.29
N GLY A 35 13.40 -3.52 -24.00
CA GLY A 35 12.06 -3.79 -23.48
C GLY A 35 12.09 -4.68 -22.23
N ARG A 36 12.91 -5.72 -22.22
CA ARG A 36 13.10 -6.60 -21.06
C ARG A 36 13.66 -5.84 -19.86
N LEU A 37 14.74 -5.09 -20.06
CA LEU A 37 15.36 -4.31 -18.99
C LEU A 37 14.43 -3.22 -18.42
N GLN A 38 13.63 -2.59 -19.27
CA GLN A 38 12.62 -1.62 -18.82
C GLN A 38 11.52 -2.28 -17.98
N ALA A 39 11.06 -3.47 -18.36
CA ALA A 39 10.09 -4.24 -17.58
C ALA A 39 10.66 -4.67 -16.23
N GLU A 40 11.90 -5.18 -16.21
CA GLU A 40 12.60 -5.54 -14.97
C GLU A 40 12.76 -4.33 -14.04
N LEU A 41 13.22 -3.20 -14.56
CA LEU A 41 13.38 -1.97 -13.78
C LEU A 41 12.04 -1.46 -13.22
N THR A 42 10.96 -1.58 -14.01
CA THR A 42 9.62 -1.20 -13.56
C THR A 42 9.13 -2.12 -12.46
N ALA A 43 9.34 -3.42 -12.58
CA ALA A 43 8.99 -4.41 -11.56
C ALA A 43 9.79 -4.19 -10.26
N GLU A 44 11.10 -3.94 -10.36
CA GLU A 44 11.94 -3.63 -9.21
C GLU A 44 11.52 -2.33 -8.51
N ARG A 45 11.21 -1.28 -9.28
CA ARG A 45 10.70 -0.02 -8.72
C ARG A 45 9.36 -0.22 -8.01
N HIS A 46 8.49 -1.03 -8.57
CA HIS A 46 7.21 -1.36 -7.94
C HIS A 46 7.44 -2.13 -6.63
N ALA A 47 8.24 -3.19 -6.66
CA ALA A 47 8.60 -3.97 -5.46
C ALA A 47 9.29 -3.12 -4.38
N ALA A 48 10.15 -2.18 -4.77
CA ALA A 48 10.81 -1.27 -3.84
C ALA A 48 9.88 -0.21 -3.22
N SER A 49 8.68 -0.01 -3.77
CA SER A 49 7.75 1.04 -3.35
C SER A 49 6.40 0.53 -2.82
N HIS A 50 6.09 -0.75 -2.95
CA HIS A 50 4.83 -1.32 -2.51
C HIS A 50 5.05 -2.48 -1.54
N ASP A 51 4.06 -2.73 -0.69
CA ASP A 51 3.98 -3.90 0.15
C ASP A 51 3.55 -5.10 -0.71
N PRO A 52 4.31 -6.20 -0.74
CA PRO A 52 4.05 -7.32 -1.65
C PRO A 52 2.76 -8.09 -1.31
N LEU A 53 2.27 -8.00 -0.09
CA LEU A 53 1.05 -8.69 0.33
C LEU A 53 -0.20 -7.90 -0.03
N THR A 54 -0.21 -6.61 0.25
CA THR A 54 -1.41 -5.76 0.15
C THR A 54 -1.47 -4.92 -1.12
N GLY A 55 -0.34 -4.75 -1.81
CA GLY A 55 -0.24 -3.87 -2.97
C GLY A 55 -0.28 -2.37 -2.64
N LEU A 56 -0.44 -1.99 -1.38
CA LEU A 56 -0.37 -0.59 -0.97
C LEU A 56 1.08 -0.08 -1.02
N PRO A 57 1.29 1.24 -1.13
CA PRO A 57 2.57 1.84 -0.86
C PRO A 57 3.17 1.32 0.46
N ASN A 58 4.46 1.00 0.45
CA ASN A 58 5.17 0.62 1.68
C ASN A 58 5.59 1.87 2.49
N ARG A 59 6.16 1.67 3.68
CA ARG A 59 6.65 2.76 4.55
C ARG A 59 7.52 3.77 3.81
N ARG A 60 8.47 3.29 3.01
CA ARG A 60 9.40 4.17 2.27
C ARG A 60 8.68 5.01 1.21
N ALA A 61 7.76 4.40 0.48
CA ALA A 61 6.97 5.10 -0.52
C ALA A 61 6.00 6.10 0.12
N PHE A 62 5.41 5.76 1.28
CA PHE A 62 4.54 6.66 2.02
C PHE A 62 5.21 8.00 2.32
N TYR A 63 6.38 8.00 2.95
CA TYR A 63 7.09 9.25 3.28
C TYR A 63 7.46 10.06 2.05
N ARG A 64 7.89 9.39 0.97
CA ARG A 64 8.23 10.07 -0.29
C ARG A 64 7.01 10.70 -0.95
N LEU A 65 5.90 9.98 -1.04
CA LEU A 65 4.66 10.46 -1.66
C LEU A 65 4.00 11.55 -0.81
N ALA A 66 4.00 11.39 0.51
CA ALA A 66 3.48 12.39 1.42
C ALA A 66 4.25 13.71 1.34
N ALA A 67 5.58 13.67 1.22
CA ALA A 67 6.39 14.87 1.01
C ALA A 67 6.04 15.61 -0.29
N ALA A 68 5.78 14.87 -1.38
CA ALA A 68 5.32 15.44 -2.65
C ALA A 68 3.92 16.08 -2.48
N LEU A 69 2.98 15.37 -1.87
CA LEU A 69 1.63 15.88 -1.63
C LEU A 69 1.61 17.16 -0.80
N LEU A 70 2.48 17.27 0.21
CA LEU A 70 2.59 18.48 1.04
C LEU A 70 3.09 19.69 0.22
N THR A 71 3.89 19.44 -0.79
CA THR A 71 4.38 20.50 -1.68
C THR A 71 3.30 20.91 -2.70
N ASP A 72 2.61 19.93 -3.29
CA ASP A 72 1.63 20.15 -4.35
C ASP A 72 0.27 20.66 -3.82
N CYS A 73 -0.09 20.27 -2.61
CA CYS A 73 -1.34 20.64 -1.95
C CYS A 73 -1.20 21.90 -1.08
N ALA A 74 -0.27 22.81 -1.38
CA ALA A 74 -0.08 24.05 -0.63
C ALA A 74 -1.42 24.80 -0.48
N GLY A 75 -1.99 24.79 0.73
CA GLY A 75 -3.25 25.44 1.08
C GLY A 75 -4.47 24.53 1.21
N ARG A 76 -4.38 23.24 0.93
CA ARG A 76 -5.45 22.27 1.28
C ARG A 76 -5.16 21.67 2.66
N PRO A 77 -6.14 21.67 3.58
CA PRO A 77 -5.99 21.01 4.86
C PRO A 77 -5.78 19.49 4.64
N LEU A 78 -4.74 18.96 5.26
CA LEU A 78 -4.40 17.53 5.24
C LEU A 78 -4.49 16.96 6.67
N VAL A 79 -4.87 15.68 6.76
CA VAL A 79 -4.95 14.94 8.01
C VAL A 79 -4.09 13.68 7.88
N ALA A 80 -3.14 13.53 8.80
CA ALA A 80 -2.40 12.29 8.98
C ALA A 80 -3.27 11.28 9.73
N VAL A 81 -3.24 10.03 9.28
CA VAL A 81 -3.95 8.89 9.87
C VAL A 81 -2.93 7.82 10.20
N VAL A 82 -3.03 7.25 11.39
CA VAL A 82 -2.33 6.03 11.80
C VAL A 82 -3.35 5.02 12.30
N LEU A 83 -3.20 3.78 11.90
CA LEU A 83 -4.11 2.69 12.22
C LEU A 83 -3.33 1.42 12.54
N ASP A 84 -3.74 0.72 13.59
CA ASP A 84 -3.18 -0.56 14.03
C ASP A 84 -4.33 -1.55 14.30
N LEU A 85 -4.22 -2.78 13.80
CA LEU A 85 -5.25 -3.80 14.00
C LEU A 85 -5.15 -4.40 15.39
N ASN A 86 -6.26 -4.33 16.13
CA ASN A 86 -6.31 -4.88 17.49
C ASN A 86 -6.30 -6.40 17.46
N ASP A 87 -5.49 -7.00 18.34
CA ASP A 87 -5.43 -8.44 18.54
C ASP A 87 -5.12 -9.28 17.28
N PHE A 88 -4.49 -8.67 16.26
CA PHE A 88 -4.16 -9.32 14.98
C PHE A 88 -3.34 -10.61 15.19
N LYS A 89 -2.44 -10.61 16.18
CA LYS A 89 -1.69 -11.81 16.56
C LYS A 89 -2.60 -12.98 16.92
N GLN A 90 -3.71 -12.74 17.63
CA GLN A 90 -4.65 -13.80 18.01
C GLN A 90 -5.34 -14.41 16.78
N ILE A 91 -5.55 -13.64 15.72
CA ILE A 91 -6.06 -14.15 14.44
C ILE A 91 -5.05 -15.12 13.83
N ASN A 92 -3.78 -14.73 13.77
CA ASN A 92 -2.71 -15.60 13.29
C ASN A 92 -2.58 -16.88 14.12
N ASP A 93 -2.59 -16.76 15.45
CA ASP A 93 -2.44 -17.87 16.37
C ASP A 93 -3.62 -18.85 16.27
N ARG A 94 -4.84 -18.36 16.02
CA ARG A 94 -6.07 -19.16 15.94
C ARG A 94 -6.35 -19.76 14.57
N TYR A 95 -6.09 -19.00 13.49
CA TYR A 95 -6.52 -19.37 12.12
C TYR A 95 -5.34 -19.55 11.16
N GLY A 96 -4.10 -19.34 11.64
CA GLY A 96 -2.89 -19.42 10.84
C GLY A 96 -2.56 -18.15 10.05
N HIS A 97 -1.30 -18.00 9.64
CA HIS A 97 -0.79 -16.82 8.93
C HIS A 97 -1.52 -16.56 7.61
N ALA A 98 -1.91 -17.60 6.87
CA ALA A 98 -2.66 -17.43 5.63
C ALA A 98 -4.05 -16.77 5.86
N ALA A 99 -4.64 -16.93 7.02
CA ALA A 99 -5.87 -16.24 7.42
C ALA A 99 -5.57 -14.78 7.78
N GLY A 100 -4.48 -14.52 8.51
CA GLY A 100 -4.00 -13.17 8.80
C GLY A 100 -3.67 -12.39 7.54
N ASP A 101 -3.03 -13.02 6.55
CA ASP A 101 -2.75 -12.40 5.25
C ASP A 101 -4.04 -11.97 4.54
N LYS A 102 -5.08 -12.80 4.52
CA LYS A 102 -6.40 -12.44 3.96
C LYS A 102 -7.04 -11.27 4.71
N VAL A 103 -6.90 -11.21 6.03
CA VAL A 103 -7.37 -10.07 6.82
C VAL A 103 -6.65 -8.80 6.42
N LEU A 104 -5.33 -8.82 6.34
CA LEU A 104 -4.52 -7.67 5.92
C LEU A 104 -4.88 -7.18 4.51
N ILE A 105 -5.06 -8.10 3.55
CA ILE A 105 -5.50 -7.77 2.19
C ILE A 105 -6.88 -7.11 2.21
N SER A 106 -7.85 -7.71 2.92
CA SER A 106 -9.21 -7.16 3.00
C SER A 106 -9.25 -5.76 3.64
N VAL A 107 -8.45 -5.54 4.70
CA VAL A 107 -8.33 -4.23 5.34
C VAL A 107 -7.68 -3.22 4.39
N ALA A 108 -6.62 -3.61 3.69
CA ALA A 108 -5.94 -2.75 2.72
C ALA A 108 -6.87 -2.30 1.57
N GLU A 109 -7.66 -3.22 1.01
CA GLU A 109 -8.66 -2.92 -0.04
C GLU A 109 -9.72 -1.93 0.45
N ARG A 110 -10.19 -2.11 1.68
CA ARG A 110 -11.16 -1.20 2.31
C ARG A 110 -10.54 0.18 2.55
N LEU A 111 -9.31 0.25 3.06
CA LEU A 111 -8.59 1.49 3.28
C LEU A 111 -8.33 2.22 1.95
N ALA A 112 -7.95 1.52 0.89
CA ALA A 112 -7.80 2.10 -0.44
C ALA A 112 -9.12 2.67 -0.97
N THR A 113 -10.22 1.93 -0.80
CA THR A 113 -11.57 2.39 -1.18
C THR A 113 -12.01 3.63 -0.38
N PHE A 114 -11.73 3.64 0.91
CA PHE A 114 -12.04 4.79 1.78
C PHE A 114 -11.22 6.03 1.40
N ALA A 115 -9.94 5.83 1.13
CA ALA A 115 -9.03 6.91 0.79
C ALA A 115 -9.32 7.52 -0.59
N GLY A 116 -9.85 6.74 -1.54
CA GLY A 116 -10.02 7.21 -2.91
C GLY A 116 -8.69 7.66 -3.52
N ASP A 117 -8.61 8.93 -3.92
CA ASP A 117 -7.39 9.53 -4.49
C ASP A 117 -6.36 9.96 -3.42
N ASN A 118 -6.66 9.76 -2.14
CA ASN A 118 -5.74 10.09 -1.06
C ASN A 118 -4.69 9.00 -0.85
N LEU A 119 -3.62 9.35 -0.15
CA LEU A 119 -2.53 8.42 0.13
C LEU A 119 -2.89 7.49 1.29
N VAL A 120 -2.77 6.19 1.06
CA VAL A 120 -2.77 5.16 2.10
C VAL A 120 -1.62 4.20 1.86
N ALA A 121 -1.05 3.65 2.93
CA ALA A 121 0.11 2.78 2.90
C ALA A 121 0.07 1.75 4.04
N ARG A 122 0.77 0.64 3.86
CA ARG A 122 1.09 -0.29 4.94
C ARG A 122 2.50 -0.02 5.44
N LEU A 123 2.63 0.28 6.73
CA LEU A 123 3.92 0.59 7.33
C LEU A 123 4.72 -0.65 7.74
N GLY A 124 4.04 -1.75 8.00
CA GLY A 124 4.59 -3.05 8.37
C GLY A 124 3.68 -3.78 9.36
N GLY A 125 3.78 -5.11 9.43
CA GLY A 125 2.92 -5.89 10.33
C GLY A 125 1.43 -5.62 10.10
N ASP A 126 0.76 -5.13 11.11
CA ASP A 126 -0.65 -4.75 11.16
C ASP A 126 -0.89 -3.23 11.18
N GLU A 127 0.17 -2.44 10.91
CA GLU A 127 0.15 -0.99 10.90
C GLU A 127 -0.09 -0.40 9.51
N PHE A 128 -1.00 0.57 9.44
CA PHE A 128 -1.30 1.34 8.23
C PHE A 128 -1.21 2.84 8.52
N ALA A 129 -0.91 3.62 7.49
CA ALA A 129 -0.95 5.09 7.57
C ALA A 129 -1.64 5.68 6.35
N GLY A 130 -2.14 6.90 6.51
CA GLY A 130 -2.76 7.65 5.43
C GLY A 130 -2.51 9.15 5.54
N LEU A 131 -2.70 9.84 4.42
CA LEU A 131 -2.74 11.29 4.35
C LEU A 131 -3.97 11.68 3.54
N LEU A 132 -4.97 12.24 4.24
CA LEU A 132 -6.27 12.54 3.68
C LEU A 132 -6.41 14.05 3.46
N ALA A 133 -6.81 14.45 2.26
CA ALA A 133 -7.20 15.82 1.98
C ALA A 133 -8.67 16.05 2.40
N SER A 134 -8.94 17.17 3.07
CA SER A 134 -10.29 17.57 3.45
C SER A 134 -10.49 19.06 3.23
N PRO A 135 -11.66 19.51 2.78
CA PRO A 135 -11.96 20.94 2.67
C PRO A 135 -12.02 21.62 4.05
N THR A 136 -12.38 20.88 5.10
CA THR A 136 -12.43 21.35 6.47
C THR A 136 -11.87 20.29 7.40
N VAL A 137 -11.00 20.68 8.34
CA VAL A 137 -10.45 19.81 9.37
C VAL A 137 -10.85 20.37 10.72
N ASP A 138 -12.08 20.09 11.12
CA ASP A 138 -12.58 20.37 12.46
C ASP A 138 -12.77 19.05 13.26
N ARG A 139 -13.09 19.20 14.54
CA ARG A 139 -13.29 18.05 15.44
C ARG A 139 -14.40 17.12 14.94
N ARG A 140 -15.47 17.67 14.38
CA ARG A 140 -16.61 16.87 13.88
C ARG A 140 -16.20 16.02 12.69
N TRP A 141 -15.38 16.57 11.78
CA TRP A 141 -14.87 15.83 10.66
C TRP A 141 -13.94 14.70 11.12
N ILE A 142 -13.04 14.97 12.08
CA ILE A 142 -12.14 13.96 12.66
C ILE A 142 -12.94 12.84 13.30
N ASP A 143 -13.92 13.16 14.15
CA ASP A 143 -14.76 12.18 14.83
C ASP A 143 -15.55 11.32 13.81
N HIS A 144 -16.10 11.94 12.77
CA HIS A 144 -16.82 11.24 11.70
C HIS A 144 -15.89 10.33 10.86
N ALA A 145 -14.71 10.83 10.46
CA ALA A 145 -13.74 10.05 9.71
C ALA A 145 -13.24 8.85 10.52
N THR A 146 -12.96 9.06 11.81
CA THR A 146 -12.58 8.00 12.75
C THR A 146 -13.66 6.93 12.84
N GLY A 147 -14.92 7.32 13.03
CA GLY A 147 -16.06 6.38 13.09
C GLY A 147 -16.21 5.57 11.82
N ARG A 148 -16.13 6.22 10.65
CA ARG A 148 -16.21 5.53 9.35
C ARG A 148 -15.05 4.54 9.14
N LEU A 149 -13.82 4.90 9.52
CA LEU A 149 -12.67 4.02 9.45
C LEU A 149 -12.87 2.79 10.35
N TYR A 150 -13.34 3.01 11.56
CA TYR A 150 -13.65 1.94 12.52
C TYR A 150 -14.67 0.96 11.97
N ASP A 151 -15.84 1.47 11.52
CA ASP A 151 -16.93 0.63 10.98
C ASP A 151 -16.50 -0.16 9.75
N MET A 152 -15.72 0.47 8.89
CA MET A 152 -15.22 -0.14 7.66
C MET A 152 -14.24 -1.29 7.97
N VAL A 153 -13.31 -1.08 8.91
CA VAL A 153 -12.36 -2.14 9.31
C VAL A 153 -13.09 -3.27 10.01
N ALA A 154 -14.07 -2.95 10.89
CA ALA A 154 -14.84 -3.93 11.66
C ALA A 154 -15.85 -4.73 10.84
N ALA A 155 -16.05 -4.42 9.55
CA ALA A 155 -16.92 -5.19 8.68
C ALA A 155 -16.47 -6.65 8.57
N PRO A 156 -17.38 -7.63 8.45
CA PRO A 156 -17.05 -9.05 8.40
C PRO A 156 -16.09 -9.40 7.26
N ILE A 157 -15.14 -10.31 7.53
CA ILE A 157 -14.16 -10.82 6.56
C ILE A 157 -14.35 -12.33 6.46
N PRO A 158 -14.76 -12.87 5.29
CA PRO A 158 -14.91 -14.31 5.10
C PRO A 158 -13.54 -14.99 4.96
N LEU A 159 -13.28 -16.00 5.77
CA LEU A 159 -12.08 -16.84 5.74
C LEU A 159 -12.43 -18.29 5.37
N GLY A 160 -13.18 -18.50 4.31
CA GLY A 160 -13.72 -19.80 3.93
C GLY A 160 -14.96 -20.14 4.76
N PRO A 161 -14.95 -21.22 5.60
CA PRO A 161 -16.12 -21.63 6.37
C PRO A 161 -16.41 -20.72 7.57
N VAL A 162 -15.46 -19.87 7.97
CA VAL A 162 -15.61 -18.95 9.09
C VAL A 162 -15.58 -17.51 8.63
N THR A 163 -16.24 -16.63 9.39
CA THR A 163 -16.18 -15.19 9.19
C THR A 163 -15.57 -14.57 10.44
N VAL A 164 -14.57 -13.72 10.27
CA VAL A 164 -13.93 -12.99 11.36
C VAL A 164 -14.29 -11.51 11.31
N ARG A 165 -14.19 -10.86 12.46
CA ARG A 165 -14.22 -9.40 12.57
C ARG A 165 -12.93 -8.97 13.25
N VAL A 166 -12.31 -7.95 12.72
CA VAL A 166 -11.14 -7.31 13.31
C VAL A 166 -11.50 -5.86 13.62
N THR A 167 -10.99 -5.34 14.70
CA THR A 167 -11.11 -3.92 15.03
C THR A 167 -9.74 -3.25 14.87
N ALA A 168 -9.75 -1.94 14.79
CA ALA A 168 -8.52 -1.17 14.73
C ALA A 168 -8.52 -0.04 15.76
N SER A 169 -7.34 0.31 16.22
CA SER A 169 -7.11 1.58 16.90
C SER A 169 -6.70 2.60 15.86
N VAL A 170 -7.35 3.74 15.84
CA VAL A 170 -7.19 4.77 14.81
C VAL A 170 -6.87 6.09 15.46
N GLY A 171 -5.85 6.77 14.98
CA GLY A 171 -5.51 8.13 15.36
C GLY A 171 -5.46 9.04 14.15
N LEU A 172 -6.02 10.25 14.28
CA LEU A 172 -6.01 11.28 13.27
C LEU A 172 -5.45 12.58 13.84
N ALA A 173 -4.60 13.25 13.04
CA ALA A 173 -4.10 14.57 13.41
C ALA A 173 -3.99 15.50 12.20
N PRO A 174 -4.38 16.80 12.33
CA PRO A 174 -4.17 17.79 11.29
C PRO A 174 -2.68 17.97 10.97
N VAL A 175 -2.36 18.10 9.68
CA VAL A 175 -1.02 18.45 9.22
C VAL A 175 -0.93 19.97 9.11
N HIS A 176 0.05 20.57 9.77
CA HIS A 176 0.30 22.01 9.72
C HIS A 176 1.54 22.28 8.85
N GLY A 177 1.37 23.02 7.77
CA GLY A 177 2.46 23.31 6.84
C GLY A 177 3.08 22.01 6.27
N THR A 178 4.39 21.86 6.39
CA THR A 178 5.15 20.69 5.93
C THR A 178 5.53 19.71 7.06
N GLN A 179 4.97 19.88 8.25
CA GLN A 179 5.34 19.12 9.46
C GLN A 179 4.64 17.75 9.52
N LEU A 180 4.90 16.89 8.54
CA LEU A 180 4.32 15.55 8.47
C LEU A 180 4.68 14.70 9.68
N THR A 181 5.95 14.70 10.09
CA THR A 181 6.43 13.86 11.21
C THR A 181 5.69 14.20 12.51
N GLU A 182 5.56 15.48 12.84
CA GLU A 182 4.81 15.89 14.02
C GLU A 182 3.31 15.51 13.95
N ALA A 183 2.71 15.55 12.75
CA ALA A 183 1.33 15.14 12.58
C ALA A 183 1.18 13.62 12.76
N LEU A 184 2.11 12.84 12.24
CA LEU A 184 2.13 11.39 12.44
C LEU A 184 2.35 11.03 13.91
N ASP A 185 3.26 11.71 14.60
CA ASP A 185 3.50 11.49 16.04
C ASP A 185 2.24 11.80 16.87
N ARG A 186 1.51 12.88 16.53
CA ARG A 186 0.21 13.20 17.18
C ARG A 186 -0.87 12.17 16.85
N ALA A 187 -0.92 11.69 15.60
CA ALA A 187 -1.85 10.66 15.21
C ALA A 187 -1.54 9.33 15.93
N ASP A 188 -0.25 8.97 16.03
CA ASP A 188 0.19 7.78 16.78
C ASP A 188 -0.18 7.86 18.27
N ALA A 189 0.06 9.00 18.92
CA ALA A 189 -0.36 9.23 20.29
C ALA A 189 -1.89 9.05 20.47
N ALA A 190 -2.71 9.62 19.57
CA ALA A 190 -4.15 9.45 19.59
C ALA A 190 -4.59 7.99 19.37
N MET A 191 -3.92 7.27 18.47
CA MET A 191 -4.15 5.86 18.23
C MET A 191 -3.83 5.02 19.49
N TYR A 192 -2.71 5.32 20.14
CA TYR A 192 -2.31 4.64 21.36
C TYR A 192 -3.30 4.86 22.52
N GLU A 193 -3.82 6.07 22.69
CA GLU A 193 -4.89 6.38 23.64
C GLU A 193 -6.16 5.57 23.33
N ALA A 194 -6.57 5.51 22.07
CA ALA A 194 -7.73 4.72 21.65
C ALA A 194 -7.53 3.23 21.94
N LYS A 195 -6.31 2.69 21.70
CA LYS A 195 -5.93 1.31 22.01
C LYS A 195 -6.02 1.00 23.52
N ALA A 196 -5.53 1.90 24.36
CA ALA A 196 -5.59 1.79 25.81
C ALA A 196 -7.04 1.74 26.33
N ILE A 197 -7.92 2.60 25.81
CA ILE A 197 -9.34 2.65 26.15
C ILE A 197 -10.05 1.39 25.68
N GLY A 198 -9.80 0.92 24.46
CA GLY A 198 -10.36 -0.32 23.92
C GLY A 198 -9.99 -1.53 24.78
N ALA A 199 -8.72 -1.67 25.12
CA ALA A 199 -8.22 -2.73 25.98
C ALA A 199 -8.81 -2.67 27.41
N ALA A 200 -9.06 -1.49 27.94
CA ALA A 200 -9.72 -1.31 29.23
C ALA A 200 -11.19 -1.78 29.20
N ARG A 201 -11.93 -1.39 28.14
CA ARG A 201 -13.34 -1.81 27.93
C ARG A 201 -13.47 -3.31 27.75
N SER A 202 -12.58 -3.95 27.00
CA SER A 202 -12.58 -5.41 26.79
C SER A 202 -12.34 -6.16 28.11
N ARG A 203 -11.41 -5.68 28.94
CA ARG A 203 -11.16 -6.24 30.28
C ARG A 203 -12.33 -6.09 31.23
N GLN A 204 -13.04 -4.95 31.17
CA GLN A 204 -14.24 -4.70 31.97
C GLN A 204 -15.36 -5.66 31.55
N ALA A 205 -15.64 -5.77 30.26
CA ALA A 205 -16.68 -6.66 29.73
C ALA A 205 -16.44 -8.14 30.11
N LEU A 206 -15.18 -8.59 30.16
CA LEU A 206 -14.82 -9.92 30.63
C LEU A 206 -15.06 -10.13 32.15
N ARG A 207 -14.91 -9.09 32.96
CA ARG A 207 -15.21 -9.14 34.42
C ARG A 207 -16.70 -9.13 34.70
N ASP A 208 -17.46 -8.39 33.87
CA ASP A 208 -18.90 -8.23 34.04
C ASP A 208 -19.72 -9.33 33.34
N ALA A 209 -19.06 -10.24 32.60
CA ALA A 209 -19.69 -11.40 32.03
C ALA A 209 -20.16 -12.36 33.15
N PRO A 210 -21.46 -12.71 33.22
CA PRO A 210 -21.91 -13.67 34.21
C PRO A 210 -21.16 -14.98 34.03
N HIS A 211 -20.55 -15.50 35.12
CA HIS A 211 -20.04 -16.84 35.15
C HIS A 211 -21.17 -17.78 34.76
N LEU A 212 -21.16 -18.22 33.47
CA LEU A 212 -21.96 -19.42 33.14
C LEU A 212 -21.34 -20.56 33.91
N ALA A 213 -21.96 -20.80 35.05
CA ALA A 213 -21.65 -21.98 35.89
C ALA A 213 -21.73 -23.21 35.03
N GLU A 214 -20.68 -23.98 35.08
CA GLU A 214 -20.62 -25.35 34.59
C GLU A 214 -21.85 -26.12 35.07
N CYS A 215 -22.61 -26.66 34.13
CA CYS A 215 -23.49 -27.79 34.31
C CYS A 215 -23.03 -28.91 33.42
#